data_6c50f3a08191340d5f56248bb41e6e96
#
_entry.id   6c50f3a08191340d5f56248bb41e6e96
#
_cell.length_a   1.000
_cell.length_b   1.000
_cell.length_c   1.000
_cell.angle_alpha   90.00
_cell.angle_beta   90.00
_cell.angle_gamma   90.00
#
_symmetry.space_group_name_H-M   'P 1'
#
loop_
_entity.id
_entity.type
_entity.pdbx_description
1 polymer ?
#
loop_
_entity_poly.entity_id
_entity_poly.type
_entity_poly.pdbx_seq_one_letter_code
_entity_poly.pdbx_strand_id
1 'polypeptide(L)'
;MATAELAGPDLNLIWGSEAHQSRFPLTWLQAFRPGQPPEDPAAAPPIVWRSDLGADGIPRHQADAIAGSDEVLAAWMRDTGRYGISIVEGVAAASGAGRALAERIGFLRRTNFGVDFEVVNKPDPNNLAYTAVALPLHTDLPNQEVPPGYQFLHCIANEAEGGGSLFADGYAMAEDLRQNDPDAFDLLSTIAIPFRFHDGETDLRIHRPVITLDPSGVVIELRWNAHLAGVFDMEPGLMVPYYRAYRAFMQRTRDPAFQVTLKLQAGEMVVFDNRRVLHGREAFDPSTGFRHLQGCYVDRGEFDARLRVLART
;
A
#
# COMPACT_ATOMS: atom_id res chain seq x y z
N MET A 1 -23.43 15.21 -41.34
CA MET A 1 -24.04 15.57 -40.02
C MET A 1 -24.70 14.31 -39.47
N ALA A 2 -24.72 14.15 -38.17
CA ALA A 2 -25.45 13.06 -37.53
C ALA A 2 -26.87 13.56 -37.16
N THR A 3 -27.87 12.67 -37.28
CA THR A 3 -29.23 12.91 -36.81
C THR A 3 -29.41 12.20 -35.47
N ALA A 4 -30.00 12.88 -34.48
CA ALA A 4 -30.26 12.34 -33.15
C ALA A 4 -31.77 12.29 -32.89
N GLU A 5 -32.25 11.17 -32.38
CA GLU A 5 -33.65 10.94 -32.05
C GLU A 5 -33.80 10.25 -30.69
N LEU A 6 -34.70 10.73 -29.85
CA LEU A 6 -35.06 10.07 -28.60
C LEU A 6 -36.14 9.01 -28.89
N ALA A 7 -35.84 7.76 -28.59
CA ALA A 7 -36.72 6.61 -28.74
C ALA A 7 -36.91 5.90 -27.38
N GLY A 8 -37.89 6.33 -26.61
CA GLY A 8 -38.14 5.81 -25.28
C GLY A 8 -36.95 6.07 -24.33
N PRO A 9 -36.32 5.01 -23.73
CA PRO A 9 -35.20 5.16 -22.81
C PRO A 9 -33.84 5.38 -23.51
N ASP A 10 -33.82 5.49 -24.85
CA ASP A 10 -32.58 5.51 -25.63
C ASP A 10 -32.45 6.75 -26.51
N LEU A 11 -31.22 7.17 -26.74
CA LEU A 11 -30.83 8.10 -27.77
C LEU A 11 -30.29 7.31 -28.96
N ASN A 12 -30.95 7.42 -30.10
CA ASN A 12 -30.47 6.86 -31.38
C ASN A 12 -29.75 7.93 -32.19
N LEU A 13 -28.56 7.61 -32.68
CA LEU A 13 -27.78 8.46 -33.57
C LEU A 13 -27.63 7.78 -34.91
N ILE A 14 -27.92 8.52 -36.00
CA ILE A 14 -27.64 8.08 -37.38
C ILE A 14 -26.48 8.95 -37.88
N TRP A 15 -25.34 8.30 -38.19
CA TRP A 15 -24.09 8.95 -38.55
C TRP A 15 -23.96 9.11 -40.07
N GLY A 16 -23.89 10.35 -40.55
CA GLY A 16 -23.45 10.71 -41.88
C GLY A 16 -24.15 9.97 -43.04
N SER A 17 -23.41 9.80 -44.16
CA SER A 17 -23.90 9.18 -45.38
C SER A 17 -23.92 7.64 -45.36
N GLU A 18 -23.23 7.04 -44.37
CA GLU A 18 -23.16 5.57 -44.27
C GLU A 18 -24.36 4.98 -43.50
N ALA A 19 -25.25 5.82 -43.01
CA ALA A 19 -26.43 5.43 -42.23
C ALA A 19 -26.11 4.50 -41.04
N HIS A 20 -24.86 4.57 -40.50
CA HIS A 20 -24.50 3.83 -39.31
C HIS A 20 -25.36 4.30 -38.12
N GLN A 21 -25.97 3.35 -37.42
CA GLN A 21 -26.80 3.65 -36.26
C GLN A 21 -26.11 3.27 -34.99
N SER A 22 -26.12 4.19 -33.99
CA SER A 22 -25.68 3.95 -32.62
C SER A 22 -26.83 4.18 -31.67
N ARG A 23 -26.99 3.29 -30.69
CA ARG A 23 -28.00 3.38 -29.64
C ARG A 23 -27.31 3.55 -28.30
N PHE A 24 -27.71 4.57 -27.55
CA PHE A 24 -27.18 4.88 -26.24
C PHE A 24 -28.32 4.94 -25.20
N PRO A 25 -28.33 4.08 -24.17
CA PRO A 25 -29.27 4.22 -23.06
C PRO A 25 -29.11 5.59 -22.38
N LEU A 26 -30.22 6.30 -22.16
CA LEU A 26 -30.18 7.61 -21.50
C LEU A 26 -29.58 7.53 -20.08
N THR A 27 -29.83 6.43 -19.37
CA THR A 27 -29.23 6.16 -18.06
C THR A 27 -27.70 6.09 -18.13
N TRP A 28 -27.16 5.47 -19.18
CA TRP A 28 -25.71 5.44 -19.40
C TRP A 28 -25.15 6.84 -19.69
N LEU A 29 -25.80 7.59 -20.59
CA LEU A 29 -25.39 8.97 -20.91
C LEU A 29 -25.45 9.89 -19.69
N GLN A 30 -26.44 9.67 -18.80
CA GLN A 30 -26.56 10.42 -17.55
C GLN A 30 -25.47 10.06 -16.55
N ALA A 31 -25.10 8.78 -16.46
CA ALA A 31 -24.04 8.30 -15.59
C ALA A 31 -22.63 8.76 -16.02
N PHE A 32 -22.40 8.85 -17.35
CA PHE A 32 -21.10 9.20 -17.92
C PHE A 32 -21.03 10.63 -18.51
N ARG A 33 -21.66 11.58 -17.81
CA ARG A 33 -21.60 12.99 -18.23
C ARG A 33 -20.18 13.54 -18.10
N PRO A 34 -19.71 14.35 -19.08
CA PRO A 34 -18.43 15.03 -18.98
C PRO A 34 -18.30 15.81 -17.67
N GLY A 35 -17.18 15.64 -16.96
CA GLY A 35 -16.92 16.27 -15.67
C GLY A 35 -17.66 15.67 -14.47
N GLN A 36 -18.48 14.64 -14.66
CA GLN A 36 -19.22 13.93 -13.61
C GLN A 36 -19.11 12.41 -13.83
N PRO A 37 -17.90 11.82 -13.64
CA PRO A 37 -17.75 10.38 -13.78
C PRO A 37 -18.60 9.67 -12.70
N PRO A 38 -19.07 8.44 -12.99
CA PRO A 38 -19.74 7.62 -11.97
C PRO A 38 -18.76 7.33 -10.81
N GLU A 39 -19.34 7.18 -9.61
CA GLU A 39 -18.55 6.77 -8.45
C GLU A 39 -17.86 5.43 -8.72
N ASP A 40 -16.57 5.35 -8.42
CA ASP A 40 -15.81 4.10 -8.47
C ASP A 40 -16.09 3.30 -7.17
N PRO A 41 -16.65 2.09 -7.24
CA PRO A 41 -16.88 1.25 -6.06
C PRO A 41 -15.62 0.89 -5.27
N ALA A 42 -14.45 0.98 -5.90
CA ALA A 42 -13.16 0.79 -5.24
C ALA A 42 -12.64 2.06 -4.57
N ALA A 43 -13.17 3.25 -4.94
CA ALA A 43 -12.76 4.50 -4.33
C ALA A 43 -13.33 4.59 -2.90
N ALA A 44 -12.45 4.41 -1.92
CA ALA A 44 -12.79 4.63 -0.51
C ALA A 44 -11.98 5.82 0.01
N PRO A 45 -12.64 6.90 0.48
CA PRO A 45 -11.92 8.01 1.09
C PRO A 45 -11.03 7.52 2.22
N PRO A 46 -9.72 7.85 2.23
CA PRO A 46 -8.81 7.35 3.25
C PRO A 46 -9.16 7.94 4.62
N ILE A 47 -9.18 7.09 5.64
CA ILE A 47 -9.18 7.51 7.04
C ILE A 47 -7.72 7.62 7.43
N VAL A 48 -7.26 8.85 7.60
CA VAL A 48 -5.88 9.17 8.01
C VAL A 48 -5.78 9.03 9.52
N TRP A 49 -4.72 8.41 10.02
CA TRP A 49 -4.55 8.09 11.43
C TRP A 49 -3.13 8.38 11.95
N ARG A 50 -3.02 8.51 13.27
CA ARG A 50 -1.77 8.63 14.02
C ARG A 50 -1.78 7.58 15.16
N SER A 51 -0.93 7.78 16.18
CA SER A 51 -0.84 6.88 17.32
C SER A 51 -2.14 6.69 18.11
N ASP A 52 -3.08 7.64 18.00
CA ASP A 52 -4.41 7.59 18.62
C ASP A 52 -5.31 6.46 18.07
N LEU A 53 -5.03 5.95 16.86
CA LEU A 53 -5.69 4.73 16.37
C LEU A 53 -5.43 3.54 17.32
N GLY A 54 -4.22 3.42 17.86
CA GLY A 54 -3.81 2.29 18.69
C GLY A 54 -3.91 0.94 17.96
N ALA A 55 -3.42 -0.12 18.57
CA ALA A 55 -3.53 -1.47 18.01
C ALA A 55 -4.99 -1.96 17.93
N ASP A 56 -5.82 -1.53 18.90
CA ASP A 56 -7.23 -1.95 19.00
C ASP A 56 -8.14 -1.22 18.00
N GLY A 57 -7.72 -0.07 17.48
CA GLY A 57 -8.46 0.68 16.47
C GLY A 57 -8.21 0.19 15.03
N ILE A 58 -7.24 -0.69 14.80
CA ILE A 58 -7.02 -1.32 13.50
C ILE A 58 -8.18 -2.27 13.18
N PRO A 59 -8.84 -2.16 12.01
CA PRO A 59 -9.94 -3.05 11.64
C PRO A 59 -9.52 -4.52 11.66
N ARG A 60 -10.37 -5.39 12.28
CA ARG A 60 -10.12 -6.82 12.43
C ARG A 60 -11.21 -7.64 11.75
N HIS A 61 -10.82 -8.70 11.06
CA HIS A 61 -11.69 -9.59 10.32
C HIS A 61 -11.30 -11.06 10.52
N GLN A 62 -12.27 -11.99 10.39
CA GLN A 62 -12.04 -13.41 10.57
C GLN A 62 -11.72 -14.10 9.25
N ALA A 63 -10.67 -14.89 9.20
CA ALA A 63 -10.20 -15.60 8.01
C ALA A 63 -11.27 -16.49 7.37
N ASP A 64 -11.96 -17.28 8.18
CA ASP A 64 -13.01 -18.21 7.71
C ASP A 64 -14.19 -17.45 7.08
N ALA A 65 -14.57 -16.31 7.67
CA ALA A 65 -15.64 -15.48 7.14
C ALA A 65 -15.24 -14.85 5.79
N ILE A 66 -14.01 -14.33 5.69
CA ILE A 66 -13.45 -13.82 4.43
C ILE A 66 -13.41 -14.95 3.38
N ALA A 67 -12.96 -16.14 3.76
CA ALA A 67 -12.88 -17.29 2.84
C ALA A 67 -14.25 -17.76 2.35
N GLY A 68 -15.28 -17.66 3.19
CA GLY A 68 -16.63 -18.20 2.93
C GLY A 68 -17.61 -17.26 2.26
N SER A 69 -17.36 -15.93 2.25
CA SER A 69 -18.32 -14.93 1.76
C SER A 69 -17.66 -13.81 0.97
N ASP A 70 -18.19 -13.54 -0.23
CA ASP A 70 -17.76 -12.39 -1.06
C ASP A 70 -18.21 -11.06 -0.45
N GLU A 71 -19.30 -11.01 0.30
CA GLU A 71 -19.73 -9.81 1.03
C GLU A 71 -18.74 -9.46 2.16
N VAL A 72 -18.29 -10.46 2.94
CA VAL A 72 -17.29 -10.27 3.99
C VAL A 72 -15.93 -9.92 3.39
N LEU A 73 -15.56 -10.56 2.28
CA LEU A 73 -14.35 -10.20 1.52
C LEU A 73 -14.39 -8.72 1.10
N ALA A 74 -15.51 -8.25 0.54
CA ALA A 74 -15.68 -6.85 0.13
C ALA A 74 -15.64 -5.88 1.32
N ALA A 75 -16.23 -6.25 2.47
CA ALA A 75 -16.18 -5.43 3.68
C ALA A 75 -14.74 -5.30 4.21
N TRP A 76 -14.03 -6.42 4.34
CA TRP A 76 -12.61 -6.41 4.71
C TRP A 76 -11.74 -5.56 3.77
N MET A 77 -11.90 -5.73 2.47
CA MET A 77 -11.14 -4.96 1.48
C MET A 77 -11.46 -3.46 1.57
N ARG A 78 -12.73 -3.07 1.78
CA ARG A 78 -13.09 -1.65 1.97
C ARG A 78 -12.44 -1.05 3.22
N ASP A 79 -12.46 -1.76 4.35
CA ASP A 79 -11.82 -1.30 5.57
C ASP A 79 -10.29 -1.20 5.39
N THR A 80 -9.67 -2.21 4.76
CA THR A 80 -8.25 -2.18 4.43
C THR A 80 -7.89 -0.99 3.53
N GLY A 81 -8.70 -0.71 2.52
CA GLY A 81 -8.49 0.45 1.63
C GLY A 81 -8.64 1.79 2.35
N ARG A 82 -9.65 1.94 3.23
CA ARG A 82 -9.91 3.17 3.99
C ARG A 82 -8.82 3.47 5.01
N TYR A 83 -8.46 2.51 5.83
CA TYR A 83 -7.44 2.68 6.88
C TYR A 83 -6.01 2.50 6.35
N GLY A 84 -5.86 1.87 5.17
CA GLY A 84 -4.56 1.46 4.65
C GLY A 84 -3.96 0.27 5.40
N ILE A 85 -4.63 -0.24 6.45
CA ILE A 85 -4.19 -1.36 7.29
C ILE A 85 -5.39 -2.12 7.85
N SER A 86 -5.28 -3.44 7.98
CA SER A 86 -6.21 -4.29 8.72
C SER A 86 -5.50 -5.53 9.28
N ILE A 87 -6.16 -6.23 10.20
CA ILE A 87 -5.71 -7.50 10.75
C ILE A 87 -6.74 -8.58 10.41
N VAL A 88 -6.25 -9.73 9.95
CA VAL A 88 -7.05 -10.93 9.76
C VAL A 88 -6.66 -11.94 10.83
N GLU A 89 -7.65 -12.39 11.60
CA GLU A 89 -7.51 -13.36 12.68
C GLU A 89 -7.96 -14.75 12.24
N GLY A 90 -7.48 -15.80 12.92
CA GLY A 90 -7.87 -17.17 12.65
C GLY A 90 -7.29 -17.75 11.36
N VAL A 91 -6.22 -17.15 10.81
CA VAL A 91 -5.45 -17.75 9.71
C VAL A 91 -4.69 -18.96 10.27
N ALA A 92 -4.78 -20.12 9.61
CA ALA A 92 -4.02 -21.28 10.08
C ALA A 92 -2.52 -20.95 10.17
N ALA A 93 -1.89 -21.22 11.30
CA ALA A 93 -0.46 -20.95 11.54
C ALA A 93 0.45 -21.92 10.74
N ALA A 94 0.26 -21.94 9.43
CA ALA A 94 0.95 -22.82 8.49
C ALA A 94 1.37 -22.04 7.23
N SER A 95 2.51 -22.42 6.65
CA SER A 95 2.99 -21.83 5.42
C SER A 95 1.94 -21.91 4.30
N GLY A 96 1.75 -20.82 3.57
CA GLY A 96 0.79 -20.71 2.46
C GLY A 96 -0.63 -20.32 2.87
N ALA A 97 -1.03 -20.40 4.15
CA ALA A 97 -2.40 -20.08 4.56
C ALA A 97 -2.76 -18.61 4.33
N GLY A 98 -1.88 -17.68 4.69
CA GLY A 98 -2.06 -16.24 4.41
C GLY A 98 -2.07 -15.94 2.92
N ARG A 99 -1.21 -16.60 2.15
CA ARG A 99 -1.18 -16.53 0.70
C ARG A 99 -2.52 -16.91 0.06
N ALA A 100 -3.14 -17.99 0.51
CA ALA A 100 -4.43 -18.44 -0.02
C ALA A 100 -5.55 -17.38 0.16
N LEU A 101 -5.52 -16.59 1.25
CA LEU A 101 -6.43 -15.47 1.43
C LEU A 101 -6.12 -14.31 0.47
N ALA A 102 -4.85 -14.00 0.25
CA ALA A 102 -4.44 -12.96 -0.71
C ALA A 102 -4.86 -13.31 -2.15
N GLU A 103 -4.79 -14.58 -2.54
CA GLU A 103 -5.23 -15.09 -3.85
C GLU A 103 -6.73 -14.94 -4.09
N ARG A 104 -7.56 -14.75 -3.04
CA ARG A 104 -8.98 -14.40 -3.20
C ARG A 104 -9.19 -12.99 -3.78
N ILE A 105 -8.23 -12.11 -3.60
CA ILE A 105 -8.27 -10.73 -4.13
C ILE A 105 -7.87 -10.74 -5.60
N GLY A 106 -6.73 -11.33 -5.94
CA GLY A 106 -6.20 -11.33 -7.30
C GLY A 106 -4.86 -12.03 -7.41
N PHE A 107 -4.14 -11.74 -8.49
CA PHE A 107 -2.82 -12.32 -8.73
C PHE A 107 -1.81 -11.80 -7.72
N LEU A 108 -1.00 -12.72 -7.18
CA LEU A 108 0.13 -12.34 -6.36
C LEU A 108 1.23 -11.73 -7.22
N ARG A 109 1.80 -10.64 -6.71
CA ARG A 109 2.92 -9.98 -7.36
C ARG A 109 4.22 -10.75 -7.11
N ARG A 110 4.85 -11.19 -8.17
CA ARG A 110 6.23 -11.72 -8.11
C ARG A 110 7.24 -10.58 -8.07
N THR A 111 8.19 -10.68 -7.16
CA THR A 111 9.33 -9.76 -7.01
C THR A 111 10.66 -10.51 -7.19
N ASN A 112 11.79 -9.82 -7.05
CA ASN A 112 13.12 -10.45 -6.96
C ASN A 112 13.29 -11.35 -5.72
N PHE A 113 12.37 -11.29 -4.75
CA PHE A 113 12.34 -12.19 -3.57
C PHE A 113 11.39 -13.39 -3.76
N GLY A 114 10.75 -13.53 -4.92
CA GLY A 114 9.77 -14.59 -5.20
C GLY A 114 8.34 -14.09 -5.25
N VAL A 115 7.39 -15.04 -5.20
CA VAL A 115 5.93 -14.78 -5.08
C VAL A 115 5.56 -14.57 -3.62
N ASP A 116 6.18 -15.33 -2.74
CA ASP A 116 6.14 -15.22 -1.29
C ASP A 116 7.56 -15.17 -0.72
N PHE A 117 7.71 -14.70 0.49
CA PHE A 117 8.98 -14.57 1.18
C PHE A 117 8.83 -14.85 2.67
N GLU A 118 9.91 -15.37 3.27
CA GLU A 118 9.96 -15.70 4.69
C GLU A 118 10.69 -14.59 5.46
N VAL A 119 10.12 -14.17 6.59
CA VAL A 119 10.75 -13.24 7.53
C VAL A 119 11.16 -14.01 8.77
N VAL A 120 12.33 -14.58 8.71
CA VAL A 120 12.96 -15.37 9.78
C VAL A 120 14.40 -14.89 10.01
N ASN A 121 14.90 -15.03 11.23
CA ASN A 121 16.31 -14.77 11.51
C ASN A 121 17.19 -15.81 10.80
N LYS A 122 18.14 -15.36 9.97
CA LYS A 122 19.06 -16.22 9.22
C LYS A 122 20.50 -16.02 9.69
N PRO A 123 21.32 -17.08 9.68
CA PRO A 123 22.74 -16.98 10.09
C PRO A 123 23.57 -16.06 9.20
N ASP A 124 23.25 -15.99 7.91
CA ASP A 124 23.95 -15.16 6.91
C ASP A 124 22.95 -14.28 6.13
N PRO A 125 22.49 -13.16 6.75
CA PRO A 125 21.42 -12.36 6.20
C PRO A 125 21.92 -11.44 5.08
N ASN A 126 21.25 -11.48 3.93
CA ASN A 126 21.43 -10.52 2.83
C ASN A 126 20.42 -9.34 2.87
N ASN A 127 19.54 -9.32 3.86
CA ASN A 127 18.56 -8.27 4.08
C ASN A 127 18.33 -8.07 5.58
N LEU A 128 18.06 -6.82 6.01
CA LEU A 128 17.75 -6.48 7.40
C LEU A 128 16.51 -7.21 7.95
N ALA A 129 15.55 -7.56 7.09
CA ALA A 129 14.39 -8.34 7.48
C ALA A 129 14.75 -9.72 8.05
N TYR A 130 15.92 -10.27 7.68
CA TYR A 130 16.44 -11.56 8.14
C TYR A 130 17.33 -11.46 9.38
N THR A 131 17.39 -10.32 10.03
CA THR A 131 18.17 -10.05 11.24
C THR A 131 17.28 -9.91 12.46
N ALA A 132 17.87 -9.90 13.66
CA ALA A 132 17.18 -9.64 14.91
C ALA A 132 17.19 -8.16 15.33
N VAL A 133 17.90 -7.29 14.61
CA VAL A 133 17.98 -5.85 14.90
C VAL A 133 16.67 -5.14 14.56
N ALA A 134 16.46 -3.98 15.17
CA ALA A 134 15.31 -3.14 14.83
C ALA A 134 15.33 -2.77 13.35
N LEU A 135 14.17 -2.82 12.72
CA LEU A 135 13.95 -2.41 11.34
C LEU A 135 13.16 -1.08 11.36
N PRO A 136 13.80 0.04 10.97
CA PRO A 136 13.12 1.33 10.93
C PRO A 136 11.91 1.33 10.01
N LEU A 137 10.95 2.22 10.26
CA LEU A 137 9.77 2.42 9.41
C LEU A 137 10.19 2.69 7.96
N HIS A 138 9.64 1.91 7.03
CA HIS A 138 9.94 1.96 5.60
C HIS A 138 8.76 1.47 4.76
N THR A 139 8.82 1.72 3.47
CA THR A 139 8.02 1.04 2.44
C THR A 139 8.89 0.04 1.71
N ASP A 140 8.32 -1.09 1.32
CA ASP A 140 9.04 -2.12 0.58
C ASP A 140 9.24 -1.76 -0.89
N LEU A 141 10.42 -2.10 -1.41
CA LEU A 141 10.77 -2.05 -2.82
C LEU A 141 10.54 -0.70 -3.52
N PRO A 142 10.92 0.44 -2.90
CA PRO A 142 10.78 1.76 -3.52
C PRO A 142 11.62 1.92 -4.79
N ASN A 143 12.59 1.03 -5.01
CA ASN A 143 13.49 0.93 -6.16
C ASN A 143 12.84 0.30 -7.41
N GLN A 144 11.62 -0.23 -7.30
CA GLN A 144 10.85 -0.72 -8.45
C GLN A 144 10.09 0.41 -9.15
N GLU A 145 9.88 0.30 -10.44
CA GLU A 145 9.11 1.27 -11.22
C GLU A 145 7.71 1.47 -10.63
N VAL A 146 7.03 0.37 -10.33
CA VAL A 146 5.79 0.34 -9.54
C VAL A 146 6.08 -0.49 -8.28
N PRO A 147 6.12 0.11 -7.08
CA PRO A 147 6.26 -0.66 -5.85
C PRO A 147 5.05 -1.58 -5.63
N PRO A 148 5.19 -2.67 -4.86
CA PRO A 148 4.07 -3.50 -4.47
C PRO A 148 2.93 -2.67 -3.85
N GLY A 149 1.69 -3.09 -4.10
CA GLY A 149 0.51 -2.46 -3.54
C GLY A 149 0.28 -2.90 -2.10
N TYR A 150 -0.60 -3.88 -1.88
CA TYR A 150 -0.89 -4.42 -0.56
C TYR A 150 0.11 -5.50 -0.19
N GLN A 151 0.66 -5.38 1.02
CA GLN A 151 1.54 -6.37 1.63
C GLN A 151 0.76 -7.16 2.67
N PHE A 152 0.98 -8.46 2.68
CA PHE A 152 0.41 -9.42 3.61
C PHE A 152 1.57 -9.97 4.44
N LEU A 153 1.50 -9.85 5.76
CA LEU A 153 2.45 -10.46 6.68
C LEU A 153 1.70 -11.37 7.65
N HIS A 154 1.74 -12.66 7.36
CA HIS A 154 1.12 -13.71 8.15
C HIS A 154 2.09 -14.19 9.22
N CYS A 155 1.66 -14.16 10.48
CA CYS A 155 2.44 -14.65 11.60
C CYS A 155 2.20 -16.15 11.80
N ILE A 156 3.23 -16.95 11.55
CA ILE A 156 3.23 -18.40 11.78
C ILE A 156 3.67 -18.71 13.21
N ALA A 157 4.69 -17.97 13.71
CA ALA A 157 5.17 -18.08 15.09
C ALA A 157 5.77 -16.74 15.52
N ASN A 158 5.58 -16.34 16.78
CA ASN A 158 6.17 -15.13 17.35
C ASN A 158 6.35 -15.26 18.88
N GLU A 159 7.22 -16.17 19.27
CA GLU A 159 7.50 -16.54 20.66
C GLU A 159 8.63 -15.70 21.27
N ALA A 160 9.49 -15.09 20.42
CA ALA A 160 10.63 -14.32 20.87
C ALA A 160 10.23 -13.08 21.72
N GLU A 161 11.05 -12.71 22.67
CA GLU A 161 10.92 -11.47 23.41
C GLU A 161 11.24 -10.27 22.50
N GLY A 162 10.42 -9.22 22.54
CA GLY A 162 10.46 -8.08 21.62
C GLY A 162 9.82 -8.40 20.25
N GLY A 163 10.31 -7.78 19.20
CA GLY A 163 9.87 -8.02 17.81
C GLY A 163 8.48 -7.49 17.50
N GLY A 164 7.98 -6.51 18.26
CA GLY A 164 6.76 -5.79 17.96
C GLY A 164 6.81 -5.19 16.55
N SER A 165 5.71 -5.29 15.81
CA SER A 165 5.57 -4.66 14.51
C SER A 165 5.19 -3.19 14.71
N LEU A 166 5.85 -2.30 13.96
CA LEU A 166 5.61 -0.87 13.95
C LEU A 166 4.89 -0.49 12.67
N PHE A 167 3.87 0.37 12.78
CA PHE A 167 3.16 0.92 11.63
C PHE A 167 2.97 2.42 11.78
N ALA A 168 3.00 3.16 10.66
CA ALA A 168 2.70 4.58 10.62
C ALA A 168 2.01 4.94 9.30
N ASP A 169 0.96 5.78 9.36
CA ASP A 169 0.30 6.27 8.18
C ASP A 169 1.15 7.36 7.50
N GLY A 170 1.73 7.03 6.37
CA GLY A 170 2.54 7.95 5.58
C GLY A 170 1.75 9.17 5.09
N TYR A 171 0.44 9.03 4.86
CA TYR A 171 -0.41 10.17 4.50
C TYR A 171 -0.53 11.16 5.65
N ALA A 172 -0.66 10.68 6.89
CA ALA A 172 -0.65 11.53 8.08
C ALA A 172 0.67 12.29 8.24
N MET A 173 1.80 11.61 8.01
CA MET A 173 3.12 12.23 8.09
C MET A 173 3.36 13.24 6.96
N ALA A 174 2.92 12.93 5.74
CA ALA A 174 3.05 13.83 4.60
C ALA A 174 2.19 15.08 4.78
N GLU A 175 0.96 14.93 5.27
CA GLU A 175 0.06 16.06 5.52
C GLU A 175 0.56 16.93 6.69
N ASP A 176 1.10 16.31 7.76
CA ASP A 176 1.73 17.05 8.84
C ASP A 176 2.96 17.86 8.34
N LEU A 177 3.76 17.25 7.43
CA LEU A 177 4.87 17.98 6.81
C LEU A 177 4.36 19.15 5.96
N ARG A 178 3.31 18.95 5.17
CA ARG A 178 2.70 20.00 4.34
C ARG A 178 2.24 21.19 5.17
N GLN A 179 1.65 20.94 6.33
CA GLN A 179 1.12 21.99 7.21
C GLN A 179 2.21 22.70 8.02
N ASN A 180 3.23 21.98 8.48
CA ASN A 180 4.22 22.51 9.43
C ASN A 180 5.56 22.89 8.79
N ASP A 181 5.86 22.37 7.57
CA ASP A 181 7.08 22.66 6.80
C ASP A 181 6.79 22.49 5.30
N PRO A 182 6.01 23.42 4.70
CA PRO A 182 5.59 23.32 3.30
C PRO A 182 6.77 23.29 2.32
N ASP A 183 7.87 23.97 2.61
CA ASP A 183 9.06 23.96 1.76
C ASP A 183 9.69 22.54 1.72
N ALA A 184 9.73 21.85 2.85
CA ALA A 184 10.18 20.47 2.90
C ALA A 184 9.22 19.51 2.17
N PHE A 185 7.91 19.74 2.29
CA PHE A 185 6.91 18.98 1.55
C PHE A 185 7.07 19.14 0.04
N ASP A 186 7.25 20.37 -0.45
CA ASP A 186 7.45 20.66 -1.86
C ASP A 186 8.72 20.00 -2.41
N LEU A 187 9.83 20.06 -1.67
CA LEU A 187 11.06 19.39 -2.06
C LEU A 187 10.87 17.87 -2.15
N LEU A 188 10.23 17.23 -1.16
CA LEU A 188 10.03 15.78 -1.15
C LEU A 188 8.99 15.30 -2.16
N SER A 189 8.11 16.17 -2.65
CA SER A 189 7.11 15.85 -3.66
C SER A 189 7.53 16.18 -5.10
N THR A 190 8.52 17.04 -5.29
CA THR A 190 8.94 17.50 -6.62
C THR A 190 10.31 16.98 -7.05
N ILE A 191 11.24 16.79 -6.09
CA ILE A 191 12.61 16.36 -6.40
C ILE A 191 12.71 14.83 -6.31
N ALA A 192 13.04 14.21 -7.44
CA ALA A 192 13.29 12.79 -7.50
C ALA A 192 14.68 12.45 -6.94
N ILE A 193 14.75 11.37 -6.14
CA ILE A 193 16.00 10.81 -5.62
C ILE A 193 16.19 9.39 -6.11
N PRO A 194 17.43 8.88 -6.18
CA PRO A 194 17.69 7.50 -6.54
C PRO A 194 17.28 6.54 -5.41
N PHE A 195 16.55 5.49 -5.78
CA PHE A 195 16.35 4.28 -4.97
C PHE A 195 17.01 3.13 -5.71
N ARG A 196 17.82 2.33 -5.00
CA ARG A 196 18.54 1.22 -5.61
C ARG A 196 18.60 0.01 -4.66
N PHE A 197 18.31 -1.15 -5.21
CA PHE A 197 18.64 -2.44 -4.63
C PHE A 197 19.58 -3.16 -5.58
N HIS A 198 20.69 -3.72 -5.06
CA HIS A 198 21.59 -4.56 -5.86
C HIS A 198 22.18 -5.68 -5.02
N ASP A 199 22.33 -6.82 -5.64
CA ASP A 199 23.05 -7.99 -5.15
C ASP A 199 23.84 -8.64 -6.30
N GLY A 200 24.21 -9.91 -6.18
CA GLY A 200 24.97 -10.62 -7.22
C GLY A 200 24.20 -10.89 -8.52
N GLU A 201 22.87 -10.85 -8.49
CA GLU A 201 21.98 -11.20 -9.61
C GLU A 201 21.04 -10.07 -10.03
N THR A 202 20.89 -9.05 -9.19
CA THR A 202 19.87 -8.00 -9.35
C THR A 202 20.48 -6.61 -9.16
N ASP A 203 20.17 -5.65 -10.05
CA ASP A 203 20.47 -4.22 -9.88
C ASP A 203 19.25 -3.42 -10.36
N LEU A 204 18.33 -3.15 -9.43
CA LEU A 204 17.10 -2.40 -9.67
C LEU A 204 17.26 -0.99 -9.12
N ARG A 205 17.03 0.02 -9.98
CA ARG A 205 17.15 1.43 -9.61
C ARG A 205 16.13 2.29 -10.32
N ILE A 206 15.69 3.33 -9.64
CA ILE A 206 14.78 4.32 -10.19
C ILE A 206 14.98 5.66 -9.48
N HIS A 207 14.67 6.76 -10.17
CA HIS A 207 14.54 8.09 -9.57
C HIS A 207 13.06 8.40 -9.40
N ARG A 208 12.64 8.67 -8.17
CA ARG A 208 11.26 9.07 -7.84
C ARG A 208 11.27 10.02 -6.63
N PRO A 209 10.27 10.89 -6.52
CA PRO A 209 10.07 11.67 -5.30
C PRO A 209 9.67 10.74 -4.13
N VAL A 210 9.90 11.19 -2.90
CA VAL A 210 9.46 10.51 -1.68
C VAL A 210 7.94 10.52 -1.56
N ILE A 211 7.30 11.65 -1.92
CA ILE A 211 5.86 11.86 -1.87
C ILE A 211 5.36 11.99 -3.32
N THR A 212 4.38 11.21 -3.71
CA THR A 212 3.73 11.34 -5.03
C THR A 212 2.33 11.90 -4.84
N LEU A 213 2.02 12.92 -5.65
CA LEU A 213 0.73 13.60 -5.66
C LEU A 213 -0.06 13.23 -6.93
N ASP A 214 -1.39 13.25 -6.82
CA ASP A 214 -2.25 13.26 -7.99
C ASP A 214 -2.33 14.67 -8.61
N PRO A 215 -2.99 14.84 -9.78
CA PRO A 215 -3.13 16.15 -10.42
C PRO A 215 -3.90 17.20 -9.57
N SER A 216 -4.63 16.79 -8.55
CA SER A 216 -5.34 17.69 -7.62
C SER A 216 -4.51 18.04 -6.38
N GLY A 217 -3.30 17.47 -6.26
CA GLY A 217 -2.38 17.70 -5.15
C GLY A 217 -2.61 16.78 -3.95
N VAL A 218 -3.43 15.73 -4.09
CA VAL A 218 -3.64 14.73 -3.03
C VAL A 218 -2.48 13.74 -3.00
N VAL A 219 -2.01 13.39 -1.80
CA VAL A 219 -0.97 12.37 -1.62
C VAL A 219 -1.52 10.99 -1.98
N ILE A 220 -0.90 10.31 -2.94
CA ILE A 220 -1.33 8.99 -3.41
C ILE A 220 -0.31 7.87 -3.21
N GLU A 221 0.96 8.22 -2.96
CA GLU A 221 2.03 7.25 -2.73
C GLU A 221 3.16 7.84 -1.90
N LEU A 222 3.73 7.03 -1.03
CA LEU A 222 4.99 7.27 -0.33
C LEU A 222 6.03 6.23 -0.77
N ARG A 223 7.27 6.71 -0.98
CA ARG A 223 8.47 5.87 -1.17
C ARG A 223 9.49 6.26 -0.12
N TRP A 224 9.57 5.47 0.93
CA TRP A 224 10.46 5.74 2.04
C TRP A 224 11.21 4.49 2.47
N ASN A 225 12.50 4.46 2.21
CA ASN A 225 13.39 3.43 2.71
C ASN A 225 14.82 3.98 2.74
N ALA A 226 15.32 4.32 3.92
CA ALA A 226 16.63 4.94 4.07
C ALA A 226 17.79 4.01 3.69
N HIS A 227 17.58 2.69 3.67
CA HIS A 227 18.60 1.72 3.26
C HIS A 227 18.71 1.57 1.74
N LEU A 228 17.62 1.86 1.02
CA LEU A 228 17.55 1.75 -0.44
C LEU A 228 17.65 3.12 -1.13
N ALA A 229 17.60 4.23 -0.37
CA ALA A 229 17.93 5.55 -0.90
C ALA A 229 19.40 5.58 -1.28
N GLY A 230 19.68 5.88 -2.55
CA GLY A 230 21.04 6.03 -3.05
C GLY A 230 21.65 7.37 -2.69
N VAL A 231 22.87 7.61 -3.16
CA VAL A 231 23.50 8.93 -3.04
C VAL A 231 22.69 9.94 -3.85
N PHE A 232 22.26 11.02 -3.21
CA PHE A 232 21.49 12.08 -3.87
C PHE A 232 22.33 12.76 -4.95
N ASP A 233 21.79 12.83 -6.15
CA ASP A 233 22.45 13.28 -7.38
C ASP A 233 21.76 14.52 -7.99
N MET A 234 21.14 15.33 -7.17
CA MET A 234 20.47 16.57 -7.55
C MET A 234 21.46 17.73 -7.74
N GLU A 235 20.95 18.84 -8.23
CA GLU A 235 21.73 20.08 -8.38
C GLU A 235 22.33 20.51 -7.03
N PRO A 236 23.63 20.96 -7.00
CA PRO A 236 24.33 21.29 -5.75
C PRO A 236 23.62 22.28 -4.84
N GLY A 237 22.91 23.27 -5.40
CA GLY A 237 22.14 24.25 -4.64
C GLY A 237 20.95 23.65 -3.89
N LEU A 238 20.43 22.52 -4.34
CA LEU A 238 19.31 21.81 -3.72
C LEU A 238 19.73 20.83 -2.63
N MET A 239 21.01 20.41 -2.58
CA MET A 239 21.48 19.37 -1.67
C MET A 239 21.16 19.67 -0.20
N VAL A 240 21.55 20.83 0.29
CA VAL A 240 21.37 21.20 1.71
C VAL A 240 19.87 21.34 2.06
N PRO A 241 19.05 22.08 1.30
CA PRO A 241 17.61 22.13 1.52
C PRO A 241 16.96 20.74 1.50
N TYR A 242 17.30 19.89 0.52
CA TYR A 242 16.74 18.55 0.41
C TYR A 242 17.10 17.65 1.58
N TYR A 243 18.37 17.64 2.04
CA TYR A 243 18.76 16.88 3.23
C TYR A 243 18.02 17.33 4.49
N ARG A 244 17.70 18.63 4.61
CA ARG A 244 16.87 19.14 5.71
C ARG A 244 15.45 18.61 5.61
N ALA A 245 14.84 18.66 4.42
CA ALA A 245 13.52 18.13 4.17
C ALA A 245 13.44 16.60 4.43
N TYR A 246 14.43 15.85 3.92
CA TYR A 246 14.52 14.41 4.15
C TYR A 246 14.65 14.07 5.64
N ARG A 247 15.46 14.85 6.37
CA ARG A 247 15.59 14.72 7.83
C ARG A 247 14.29 15.06 8.55
N ALA A 248 13.55 16.08 8.12
CA ALA A 248 12.27 16.46 8.70
C ALA A 248 11.24 15.33 8.59
N PHE A 249 11.20 14.64 7.44
CA PHE A 249 10.36 13.43 7.28
C PHE A 249 10.87 12.28 8.14
N MET A 250 12.19 12.03 8.16
CA MET A 250 12.79 11.00 9.02
C MET A 250 12.47 11.21 10.51
N GLN A 251 12.41 12.44 10.99
CA GLN A 251 12.02 12.73 12.38
C GLN A 251 10.60 12.27 12.65
N ARG A 252 9.66 12.46 11.71
CA ARG A 252 8.28 11.97 11.82
C ARG A 252 8.20 10.44 11.87
N THR A 253 9.05 9.75 11.12
CA THR A 253 9.09 8.27 11.21
C THR A 253 9.57 7.77 12.57
N ARG A 254 10.26 8.61 13.36
CA ARG A 254 10.78 8.29 14.70
C ARG A 254 9.93 8.83 15.83
N ASP A 255 8.95 9.68 15.50
CA ASP A 255 8.06 10.28 16.50
C ASP A 255 6.96 9.29 16.91
N PRO A 256 6.88 8.92 18.20
CA PRO A 256 5.83 8.04 18.72
C PRO A 256 4.40 8.53 18.43
N ALA A 257 4.20 9.83 18.19
CA ALA A 257 2.89 10.39 17.86
C ALA A 257 2.33 9.87 16.53
N PHE A 258 3.17 9.30 15.65
CA PHE A 258 2.75 8.70 14.39
C PHE A 258 2.76 7.17 14.40
N GLN A 259 3.26 6.54 15.46
CA GLN A 259 3.52 5.11 15.49
C GLN A 259 2.41 4.33 16.20
N VAL A 260 2.00 3.22 15.62
CA VAL A 260 1.21 2.18 16.26
C VAL A 260 2.08 0.93 16.35
N THR A 261 2.20 0.39 17.55
CA THR A 261 2.95 -0.85 17.82
C THR A 261 2.01 -1.97 18.18
N LEU A 262 2.20 -3.12 17.57
CA LEU A 262 1.47 -4.34 17.93
C LEU A 262 2.38 -5.57 17.80
N LYS A 263 2.11 -6.61 18.60
CA LYS A 263 2.79 -7.89 18.50
C LYS A 263 1.82 -8.91 17.91
N LEU A 264 2.01 -9.24 16.62
CA LEU A 264 1.22 -10.27 15.94
C LEU A 264 1.37 -11.62 16.68
N GLN A 265 0.26 -12.30 16.88
CA GLN A 265 0.20 -13.65 17.41
C GLN A 265 0.18 -14.66 16.27
N ALA A 266 0.57 -15.91 16.57
CA ALA A 266 0.43 -17.01 15.61
C ALA A 266 -1.04 -17.13 15.15
N GLY A 267 -1.25 -17.15 13.83
CA GLY A 267 -2.60 -17.15 13.25
C GLY A 267 -3.19 -15.75 12.98
N GLU A 268 -2.47 -14.68 13.25
CA GLU A 268 -2.82 -13.34 12.79
C GLU A 268 -2.07 -12.98 11.52
N MET A 269 -2.71 -12.22 10.64
CA MET A 269 -2.10 -11.66 9.44
C MET A 269 -2.42 -10.17 9.37
N VAL A 270 -1.40 -9.32 9.32
CA VAL A 270 -1.59 -7.91 9.01
C VAL A 270 -1.53 -7.71 7.51
N VAL A 271 -2.45 -6.89 6.99
CA VAL A 271 -2.52 -6.49 5.58
C VAL A 271 -2.49 -4.97 5.51
N PHE A 272 -1.60 -4.42 4.72
CA PHE A 272 -1.47 -2.97 4.60
C PHE A 272 -1.06 -2.53 3.20
N ASP A 273 -1.47 -1.32 2.85
CA ASP A 273 -1.06 -0.64 1.62
C ASP A 273 0.38 -0.16 1.75
N ASN A 274 1.32 -0.88 1.18
CA ASN A 274 2.75 -0.59 1.22
C ASN A 274 3.14 0.75 0.56
N ARG A 275 2.26 1.32 -0.26
CA ARG A 275 2.47 2.64 -0.88
C ARG A 275 1.88 3.79 -0.04
N ARG A 276 1.36 3.48 1.17
CA ARG A 276 0.81 4.42 2.13
C ARG A 276 1.37 4.19 3.52
N VAL A 277 1.27 2.96 4.04
CA VAL A 277 1.63 2.61 5.41
C VAL A 277 3.09 2.20 5.48
N LEU A 278 3.87 2.94 6.25
CA LEU A 278 5.22 2.56 6.59
C LEU A 278 5.16 1.48 7.67
N HIS A 279 6.02 0.49 7.54
CA HIS A 279 6.10 -0.60 8.50
C HIS A 279 7.55 -0.82 8.96
N GLY A 280 7.68 -1.40 10.13
CA GLY A 280 8.96 -1.66 10.76
C GLY A 280 8.83 -2.72 11.84
N ARG A 281 9.90 -2.91 12.60
CA ARG A 281 9.95 -3.91 13.66
C ARG A 281 10.92 -3.47 14.75
N GLU A 282 10.52 -3.66 16.00
CA GLU A 282 11.42 -3.58 17.13
C GLU A 282 12.46 -4.70 17.08
N ALA A 283 13.60 -4.48 17.73
CA ALA A 283 14.56 -5.55 17.94
C ALA A 283 13.94 -6.70 18.75
N PHE A 284 14.41 -7.91 18.55
CA PHE A 284 14.00 -9.07 19.33
C PHE A 284 15.21 -9.92 19.71
N ASP A 285 15.05 -10.72 20.75
CA ASP A 285 16.06 -11.69 21.18
C ASP A 285 15.75 -13.08 20.56
N PRO A 286 16.51 -13.54 19.54
CA PRO A 286 16.27 -14.81 18.88
C PRO A 286 16.58 -16.01 19.78
N SER A 287 17.23 -15.81 20.94
CA SER A 287 17.51 -16.87 21.89
C SER A 287 16.31 -17.21 22.80
N THR A 288 15.30 -16.34 22.85
CA THR A 288 14.12 -16.47 23.73
C THR A 288 12.95 -17.19 23.08
N GLY A 289 12.96 -17.37 21.75
CA GLY A 289 11.88 -18.06 21.04
C GLY A 289 11.96 -17.90 19.53
N PHE A 290 11.15 -18.68 18.83
CA PHE A 290 11.11 -18.67 17.38
C PHE A 290 10.17 -17.58 16.87
N ARG A 291 10.61 -16.88 15.81
CA ARG A 291 9.83 -15.85 15.11
C ARG A 291 9.83 -16.12 13.61
N HIS A 292 8.62 -16.32 13.06
CA HIS A 292 8.42 -16.65 11.67
C HIS A 292 7.18 -15.95 11.12
N LEU A 293 7.38 -15.05 10.18
CA LEU A 293 6.31 -14.46 9.37
C LEU A 293 6.54 -14.84 7.91
N GLN A 294 5.46 -15.05 7.19
CA GLN A 294 5.46 -15.24 5.74
C GLN A 294 4.75 -14.06 5.08
N GLY A 295 5.34 -13.51 4.01
CA GLY A 295 4.79 -12.36 3.30
C GLY A 295 4.53 -12.63 1.83
N CYS A 296 3.55 -11.92 1.27
CA CYS A 296 3.31 -11.81 -0.17
C CYS A 296 2.72 -10.43 -0.49
N TYR A 297 2.58 -10.15 -1.79
CA TYR A 297 2.05 -8.88 -2.27
C TYR A 297 0.92 -9.08 -3.28
N VAL A 298 -0.04 -8.13 -3.28
CA VAL A 298 -1.05 -7.95 -4.32
C VAL A 298 -0.97 -6.50 -4.81
N ASP A 299 -1.01 -6.28 -6.12
CA ASP A 299 -0.98 -4.92 -6.65
C ASP A 299 -2.28 -4.15 -6.37
N ARG A 300 -2.20 -2.81 -6.20
CA ARG A 300 -3.39 -1.97 -6.00
C ARG A 300 -4.43 -2.17 -7.10
N GLY A 301 -3.97 -2.33 -8.36
CA GLY A 301 -4.87 -2.56 -9.49
C GLY A 301 -5.71 -3.83 -9.36
N GLU A 302 -5.11 -4.93 -8.87
CA GLU A 302 -5.82 -6.19 -8.59
C GLU A 302 -6.84 -6.01 -7.44
N PHE A 303 -6.41 -5.33 -6.37
CA PHE A 303 -7.24 -5.03 -5.23
C PHE A 303 -8.48 -4.20 -5.64
N ASP A 304 -8.29 -3.11 -6.34
CA ASP A 304 -9.36 -2.25 -6.83
C ASP A 304 -10.27 -2.96 -7.82
N ALA A 305 -9.69 -3.77 -8.73
CA ALA A 305 -10.44 -4.57 -9.68
C ALA A 305 -11.38 -5.56 -8.97
N ARG A 306 -10.91 -6.21 -7.90
CA ARG A 306 -11.73 -7.14 -7.12
C ARG A 306 -12.88 -6.43 -6.43
N LEU A 307 -12.65 -5.25 -5.83
CA LEU A 307 -13.72 -4.43 -5.22
C LEU A 307 -14.79 -4.04 -6.24
N ARG A 308 -14.38 -3.63 -7.46
CA ARG A 308 -15.33 -3.31 -8.54
C ARG A 308 -16.14 -4.52 -9.00
N VAL A 309 -15.54 -5.71 -9.02
CA VAL A 309 -16.25 -6.96 -9.34
C VAL A 309 -17.26 -7.30 -8.24
N LEU A 310 -16.84 -7.27 -6.97
CA LEU A 310 -17.70 -7.56 -5.82
C LEU A 310 -18.86 -6.56 -5.66
N ALA A 311 -18.73 -5.35 -6.17
CA ALA A 311 -19.79 -4.35 -6.15
C ALA A 311 -20.89 -4.57 -7.22
N ARG A 312 -20.70 -5.53 -8.15
CA ARG A 312 -21.68 -5.86 -9.20
C ARG A 312 -22.56 -7.07 -8.86
N THR A 313 -22.15 -7.83 -7.84
CA THR A 313 -22.87 -8.99 -7.32
C THR A 313 -23.75 -8.60 -6.14
#